data_37416c9dfd1b21f5c30e2e78a3137386
#
_entry.id   37416c9dfd1b21f5c30e2e78a3137386
#
_cell.length_a   1.000
_cell.length_b   1.000
_cell.length_c   1.000
_cell.angle_alpha   90.00
_cell.angle_beta   90.00
_cell.angle_gamma   90.00
#
_symmetry.space_group_name_H-M   'P 1'
#
loop_
_entity.id
_entity.type
_entity.pdbx_description
1 polymer ?
#
loop_
_entity_poly.entity_id
_entity_poly.type
_entity_poly.pdbx_seq_one_letter_code
_entity_poly.pdbx_strand_id
1 'polypeptide(L)'
;ADVFLAQNFFPVRPDEVPQDAGCGLLLRGTGGGSFESVSPQRSGIRVWGDARGSAVGDFDQDGRPDLVVTQNGGATRLFRNRVGRPGLSVRLNGPPENPRGIGAQLRLRAGDWGGPVQE
;
A
#
# COMPACT_ATOMS: atom_id res chain seq x y z
N ALA A 1 -7.55 2.52 6.80
CA ALA A 1 -6.65 2.39 5.64
C ALA A 1 -5.28 2.94 6.02
N ASP A 2 -4.21 2.38 5.46
CA ASP A 2 -2.84 2.87 5.60
C ASP A 2 -2.40 3.46 4.25
N VAL A 3 -1.40 4.34 4.26
CA VAL A 3 -0.89 4.99 3.06
C VAL A 3 0.63 4.86 3.03
N PHE A 4 1.17 4.47 1.89
CA PHE A 4 2.60 4.57 1.62
C PHE A 4 2.86 5.62 0.55
N LEU A 5 3.78 6.55 0.83
CA LEU A 5 4.24 7.57 -0.09
C LEU A 5 5.64 7.20 -0.59
N ALA A 6 5.73 6.90 -1.88
CA ALA A 6 6.99 6.83 -2.60
C ALA A 6 7.54 8.25 -2.73
N GLN A 7 8.74 8.48 -2.22
CA GLN A 7 9.33 9.81 -2.11
C GLN A 7 10.62 9.91 -2.90
N ASN A 8 11.17 11.10 -2.92
CA ASN A 8 12.41 11.53 -3.54
C ASN A 8 12.27 11.84 -5.03
N PHE A 9 12.92 12.91 -5.43
CA PHE A 9 13.02 13.36 -6.81
C PHE A 9 14.42 13.94 -7.02
N PHE A 10 15.32 13.11 -7.55
CA PHE A 10 16.72 13.49 -7.75
C PHE A 10 17.05 14.08 -9.13
N PRO A 11 16.37 13.70 -10.24
CA PRO A 11 16.66 14.27 -11.55
C PRO A 11 16.03 15.67 -11.68
N VAL A 12 16.70 16.64 -11.10
CA VAL A 12 16.39 18.06 -11.21
C VAL A 12 17.40 18.74 -12.14
N ARG A 13 17.15 19.99 -12.51
CA ARG A 13 18.12 20.78 -13.29
C ARG A 13 19.42 21.00 -12.51
N PRO A 14 20.55 21.27 -13.17
CA PRO A 14 21.84 21.46 -12.49
C PRO A 14 21.86 22.61 -11.47
N ASP A 15 20.96 23.59 -11.60
CA ASP A 15 20.79 24.73 -10.72
C ASP A 15 19.74 24.54 -9.62
N GLU A 16 19.10 23.38 -9.58
CA GLU A 16 18.10 23.04 -8.57
C GLU A 16 18.63 22.01 -7.55
N VAL A 17 18.09 22.04 -6.34
CA VAL A 17 18.46 21.10 -5.29
C VAL A 17 17.61 19.82 -5.42
N PRO A 18 18.22 18.61 -5.43
CA PRO A 18 17.48 17.37 -5.40
C PRO A 18 16.54 17.30 -4.19
N GLN A 19 15.32 16.81 -4.43
CA GLN A 19 14.34 16.64 -3.37
C GLN A 19 14.53 15.29 -2.69
N ASP A 20 15.22 15.29 -1.55
CA ASP A 20 15.46 14.13 -0.71
C ASP A 20 14.59 14.23 0.56
N ALA A 21 13.47 13.51 0.56
CA ALA A 21 12.54 13.43 1.69
C ALA A 21 12.80 12.21 2.60
N GLY A 22 13.86 11.43 2.32
CA GLY A 22 14.26 10.28 3.11
C GLY A 22 13.97 8.93 2.41
N CYS A 23 13.44 7.96 3.16
CA CYS A 23 13.36 6.56 2.72
C CYS A 23 11.93 6.07 2.43
N GLY A 24 11.06 6.95 2.02
CA GLY A 24 9.62 6.70 1.88
C GLY A 24 8.88 6.90 3.21
N LEU A 25 7.58 7.14 3.14
CA LEU A 25 6.75 7.41 4.33
C LEU A 25 5.57 6.45 4.41
N LEU A 26 5.54 5.65 5.48
CA LEU A 26 4.38 4.84 5.83
C LEU A 26 3.52 5.59 6.86
N LEU A 27 2.27 5.75 6.54
CA LEU A 27 1.25 6.35 7.38
C LEU A 27 0.23 5.29 7.78
N ARG A 28 0.06 5.07 9.07
CA ARG A 28 -0.96 4.19 9.62
C ARG A 28 -2.23 4.98 9.90
N GLY A 29 -3.36 4.53 9.37
CA GLY A 29 -4.66 5.12 9.65
C GLY A 29 -5.11 4.80 11.07
N THR A 30 -5.46 5.84 11.84
CA THR A 30 -5.94 5.74 13.22
C THR A 30 -7.47 5.83 13.33
N GLY A 31 -8.14 5.99 12.20
CA GLY A 31 -9.58 6.22 12.12
C GLY A 31 -9.94 7.70 11.98
N GLY A 32 -11.20 7.98 11.65
CA GLY A 32 -11.69 9.37 11.52
C GLY A 32 -10.94 10.24 10.49
N GLY A 33 -10.25 9.64 9.52
CA GLY A 33 -9.44 10.37 8.54
C GLY A 33 -8.06 10.79 9.04
N SER A 34 -7.67 10.38 10.23
CA SER A 34 -6.36 10.71 10.83
C SER A 34 -5.32 9.63 10.55
N PHE A 35 -4.06 10.05 10.50
CA PHE A 35 -2.91 9.17 10.26
C PHE A 35 -1.77 9.46 11.23
N GLU A 36 -1.00 8.43 11.54
CA GLU A 36 0.28 8.57 12.26
C GLU A 36 1.42 8.00 11.41
N SER A 37 2.58 8.63 11.46
CA SER A 37 3.76 8.14 10.75
C SER A 37 4.35 6.92 11.45
N VAL A 38 4.72 5.90 10.66
CA VAL A 38 5.43 4.72 11.14
C VAL A 38 6.89 4.84 10.73
N SER A 39 7.77 4.88 11.71
CA SER A 39 9.20 5.03 11.43
C SER A 39 9.75 3.85 10.61
N PRO A 40 10.79 4.08 9.77
CA PRO A 40 11.44 3.03 8.99
C PRO A 40 12.04 1.92 9.85
N GLN A 41 12.41 2.23 11.09
CA GLN A 41 12.91 1.24 12.05
C GLN A 41 11.82 0.26 12.48
N ARG A 42 10.58 0.73 12.61
CA ARG A 42 9.42 -0.09 12.98
C ARG A 42 8.83 -0.85 11.79
N SER A 43 8.74 -0.20 10.64
CA SER A 43 8.15 -0.81 9.43
C SER A 43 9.11 -1.73 8.70
N GLY A 44 10.41 -1.51 8.81
CA GLY A 44 11.42 -2.17 7.97
C GLY A 44 11.48 -1.64 6.53
N ILE A 45 10.60 -0.71 6.15
CA ILE A 45 10.52 -0.16 4.79
C ILE A 45 11.54 0.98 4.68
N ARG A 46 12.55 0.78 3.83
CA ARG A 46 13.61 1.76 3.57
C ARG A 46 13.96 1.77 2.09
N VAL A 47 13.58 2.84 1.40
CA VAL A 47 13.87 3.07 -0.01
C VAL A 47 14.51 4.45 -0.14
N TRP A 48 15.83 4.50 -0.19
CA TRP A 48 16.61 5.75 -0.21
C TRP A 48 16.74 6.35 -1.61
N GLY A 49 16.43 5.58 -2.64
CA GLY A 49 16.55 6.03 -4.03
C GLY A 49 15.36 6.89 -4.47
N ASP A 50 15.39 7.26 -5.75
CA ASP A 50 14.35 8.03 -6.43
C ASP A 50 13.11 7.15 -6.65
N ALA A 51 12.27 7.00 -5.63
CA ALA A 51 11.09 6.15 -5.67
C ALA A 51 9.99 6.79 -6.54
N ARG A 52 9.46 6.03 -7.51
CA ARG A 52 8.52 6.53 -8.52
C ARG A 52 7.12 5.97 -8.40
N GLY A 53 7.00 4.77 -7.92
CA GLY A 53 5.71 4.13 -7.78
C GLY A 53 5.73 3.09 -6.68
N SER A 54 4.55 2.83 -6.14
CA SER A 54 4.33 1.74 -5.20
C SER A 54 3.04 1.03 -5.50
N ALA A 55 3.00 -0.25 -5.20
CA ALA A 55 1.81 -1.08 -5.31
C ALA A 55 1.70 -2.00 -4.09
N VAL A 56 0.48 -2.29 -3.69
CA VAL A 56 0.16 -3.21 -2.61
C VAL A 56 -0.51 -4.45 -3.19
N GLY A 57 -0.10 -5.62 -2.75
CA GLY A 57 -0.68 -6.91 -3.14
C GLY A 57 -0.14 -8.01 -2.26
N ASP A 58 -0.84 -9.12 -2.22
CA ASP A 58 -0.41 -10.33 -1.51
C ASP A 58 0.45 -11.18 -2.48
N PHE A 59 1.76 -10.99 -2.44
CA PHE A 59 2.69 -11.58 -3.40
C PHE A 59 2.87 -13.08 -3.20
N ASP A 60 2.92 -13.53 -1.95
CA ASP A 60 3.15 -14.94 -1.62
C ASP A 60 1.90 -15.69 -1.15
N GLN A 61 0.73 -15.06 -1.30
CA GLN A 61 -0.60 -15.61 -1.00
C GLN A 61 -0.76 -16.05 0.47
N ASP A 62 -0.11 -15.33 1.38
CA ASP A 62 -0.21 -15.58 2.82
C ASP A 62 -1.37 -14.80 3.49
N GLY A 63 -2.15 -14.07 2.70
CA GLY A 63 -3.29 -13.27 3.15
C GLY A 63 -2.91 -11.89 3.70
N ARG A 64 -1.63 -11.50 3.63
CA ARG A 64 -1.14 -10.20 4.10
C ARG A 64 -0.78 -9.30 2.92
N PRO A 65 -1.09 -8.02 3.00
CA PRO A 65 -0.66 -7.09 1.96
C PRO A 65 0.85 -6.84 2.02
N ASP A 66 1.54 -7.11 0.93
CA ASP A 66 2.95 -6.77 0.70
C ASP A 66 3.07 -5.45 -0.06
N LEU A 67 4.25 -4.85 -0.04
CA LEU A 67 4.52 -3.58 -0.71
C LEU A 67 5.65 -3.74 -1.73
N VAL A 68 5.40 -3.34 -2.97
CA VAL A 68 6.41 -3.19 -4.01
C VAL A 68 6.67 -1.71 -4.24
N VAL A 69 7.94 -1.32 -4.33
CA VAL A 69 8.36 0.05 -4.62
C VAL A 69 9.35 0.05 -5.77
N THR A 70 9.04 0.81 -6.81
CA THR A 70 9.93 1.02 -7.97
C THR A 70 10.79 2.26 -7.77
N GLN A 71 11.99 2.24 -8.35
CA GLN A 71 12.95 3.33 -8.28
C GLN A 71 13.45 3.69 -9.68
N ASN A 72 13.67 4.96 -9.93
CA ASN A 72 14.37 5.41 -11.13
C ASN A 72 15.89 5.19 -10.92
N GLY A 73 16.50 4.47 -11.86
CA GLY A 73 17.93 4.14 -11.77
C GLY A 73 18.30 3.17 -10.64
N GLY A 74 17.34 2.53 -9.99
CA GLY A 74 17.55 1.60 -8.89
C GLY A 74 16.71 0.33 -8.99
N ALA A 75 17.06 -0.66 -8.17
CA ALA A 75 16.32 -1.93 -8.14
C ALA A 75 14.92 -1.75 -7.53
N THR A 76 13.93 -2.42 -8.11
CA THR A 76 12.61 -2.58 -7.48
C THR A 76 12.76 -3.33 -6.15
N ARG A 77 12.07 -2.85 -5.12
CA ARG A 77 12.08 -3.43 -3.78
C ARG A 77 10.74 -4.08 -3.47
N LEU A 78 10.78 -5.32 -2.98
CA LEU A 78 9.63 -6.03 -2.43
C LEU A 78 9.79 -6.14 -0.92
N PHE A 79 8.80 -5.64 -0.19
CA PHE A 79 8.72 -5.74 1.27
C PHE A 79 7.59 -6.69 1.65
N ARG A 80 7.96 -7.87 2.14
CA ARG A 80 6.99 -8.85 2.65
C ARG A 80 6.50 -8.48 4.03
N ASN A 81 5.19 -8.49 4.20
CA ASN A 81 4.55 -8.28 5.49
C ASN A 81 4.52 -9.60 6.30
N ARG A 82 5.43 -9.74 7.24
CA ARG A 82 5.56 -10.95 8.09
C ARG A 82 4.82 -10.87 9.42
N VAL A 83 4.34 -9.70 9.80
CA VAL A 83 3.78 -9.44 11.15
C VAL A 83 2.32 -9.02 11.15
N GLY A 84 1.79 -8.56 10.02
CA GLY A 84 0.38 -8.23 9.88
C GLY A 84 -0.52 -9.45 10.08
N ARG A 85 -1.76 -9.22 10.49
CA ARG A 85 -2.78 -10.28 10.47
C ARG A 85 -3.23 -10.52 9.04
N PRO A 86 -3.45 -11.78 8.61
CA PRO A 86 -4.07 -12.05 7.32
C PRO A 86 -5.42 -11.37 7.22
N GLY A 87 -5.69 -10.81 6.06
CA GLY A 87 -6.98 -10.21 5.72
C GLY A 87 -8.00 -11.26 5.25
N LEU A 88 -9.24 -10.83 5.05
CA LEU A 88 -10.26 -11.62 4.38
C LEU A 88 -10.15 -11.38 2.87
N SER A 89 -9.88 -12.45 2.12
CA SER A 89 -9.95 -12.42 0.65
C SER A 89 -11.35 -12.84 0.20
N VAL A 90 -12.00 -11.99 -0.59
CA VAL A 90 -13.33 -12.27 -1.16
C VAL A 90 -13.20 -12.35 -2.67
N ARG A 91 -13.63 -13.48 -3.24
CA ARG A 91 -13.72 -13.66 -4.69
C ARG A 91 -15.18 -13.69 -5.10
N LEU A 92 -15.56 -12.78 -5.98
CA LEU A 92 -16.90 -12.77 -6.56
C LEU A 92 -16.99 -13.75 -7.71
N ASN A 93 -18.11 -14.43 -7.81
CA ASN A 93 -18.46 -15.34 -8.87
C ASN A 93 -19.85 -14.94 -9.38
N GLY A 94 -19.88 -14.20 -10.47
CA GLY A 94 -21.12 -13.69 -11.07
C GLY A 94 -21.61 -14.55 -12.24
N PRO A 95 -22.72 -14.15 -12.87
CA PRO A 95 -23.25 -14.82 -14.07
C PRO A 95 -22.32 -14.62 -15.27
N PRO A 96 -22.54 -15.35 -16.38
CA PRO A 96 -21.68 -15.29 -17.58
C PRO A 96 -21.50 -13.87 -18.12
N GLU A 97 -22.48 -13.01 -18.00
CA GLU A 97 -22.47 -11.61 -18.47
C GLU A 97 -21.61 -10.71 -17.58
N ASN A 98 -21.40 -11.11 -16.32
CA ASN A 98 -20.57 -10.37 -15.37
C ASN A 98 -19.85 -11.33 -14.39
N PRO A 99 -18.91 -12.16 -14.87
CA PRO A 99 -18.33 -13.24 -14.08
C PRO A 99 -17.46 -12.74 -12.92
N ARG A 100 -17.02 -11.48 -12.96
CA ARG A 100 -16.20 -10.86 -11.91
C ARG A 100 -16.99 -9.99 -10.96
N GLY A 101 -18.31 -9.84 -11.16
CA GLY A 101 -19.16 -9.01 -10.33
C GLY A 101 -18.80 -7.52 -10.36
N ILE A 102 -18.42 -7.00 -11.54
CA ILE A 102 -18.09 -5.57 -11.70
C ILE A 102 -19.31 -4.72 -11.26
N GLY A 103 -19.08 -3.73 -10.41
CA GLY A 103 -20.10 -2.88 -9.80
C GLY A 103 -20.76 -3.49 -8.55
N ALA A 104 -20.31 -4.66 -8.08
CA ALA A 104 -20.78 -5.21 -6.83
C ALA A 104 -20.22 -4.42 -5.64
N GLN A 105 -21.06 -4.22 -4.64
CA GLN A 105 -20.66 -3.56 -3.39
C GLN A 105 -20.57 -4.60 -2.26
N LEU A 106 -19.46 -4.59 -1.56
CA LEU A 106 -19.19 -5.49 -0.44
C LEU A 106 -19.14 -4.71 0.87
N ARG A 107 -19.77 -5.22 1.90
CA ARG A 107 -19.66 -4.70 3.26
C ARG A 107 -19.49 -5.83 4.26
N LEU A 108 -18.37 -5.83 4.98
CA LEU A 108 -18.17 -6.74 6.09
C LEU A 108 -18.99 -6.30 7.31
N ARG A 109 -19.72 -7.22 7.92
CA ARG A 109 -20.45 -7.00 9.18
C ARG A 109 -20.07 -8.06 10.20
N ALA A 110 -19.91 -7.65 11.45
CA ALA A 110 -19.63 -8.53 12.58
C ALA A 110 -20.41 -8.03 13.81
N GLY A 111 -21.51 -8.70 14.15
CA GLY A 111 -22.48 -8.21 15.12
C GLY A 111 -23.05 -6.86 14.67
N ASP A 112 -23.04 -5.88 15.57
CA ASP A 112 -23.51 -4.51 15.29
C ASP A 112 -22.46 -3.65 14.53
N TRP A 113 -21.25 -4.16 14.38
CA TRP A 113 -20.21 -3.44 13.63
C TRP A 113 -20.36 -3.64 12.13
N GLY A 114 -20.27 -2.53 11.38
CA GLY A 114 -20.26 -2.52 9.92
C GLY A 114 -19.02 -1.80 9.38
N GLY A 115 -18.22 -2.49 8.57
CA GLY A 115 -17.10 -1.90 7.84
C GLY A 115 -17.55 -0.95 6.72
N PRO A 116 -16.60 -0.21 6.10
CA PRO A 116 -16.90 0.58 4.92
C PRO A 116 -17.33 -0.31 3.74
N VAL A 117 -18.04 0.28 2.80
CA VAL A 117 -18.34 -0.38 1.53
C VAL A 117 -17.07 -0.42 0.70
N GLN A 118 -16.81 -1.55 0.04
CA GLN A 118 -15.76 -1.76 -0.95
C GLN A 118 -16.41 -2.00 -2.32
N GLU A 119 -15.87 -1.41 -3.38
CA GLU A 119 -16.30 -1.56 -4.77
C GLU A 119 -15.22 -2.23 -5.61
#